data_56a3eb6bee457dcb846bcc1488d4a8da
#
_entry.id   56a3eb6bee457dcb846bcc1488d4a8da
#
_cell.length_a   1.000
_cell.length_b   1.000
_cell.length_c   1.000
_cell.angle_alpha   90.00
_cell.angle_beta   90.00
_cell.angle_gamma   90.00
#
_symmetry.space_group_name_H-M   'P 1'
#
loop_
_entity.id
_entity.type
_entity.pdbx_description
1 polymer ?
#
loop_
_entity_poly.entity_id
_entity_poly.type
_entity_poly.pdbx_seq_one_letter_code
_entity_poly.pdbx_strand_id
1 'polypeptide(L)'
;MPEYDVVIIGAGHNGLVCAAYLLKAGYSVVLLEKRSVPGGAATTEECIPEAPGFKFNLCAIDHEFIHLGPVVAELELAKYGLEYLECDPVVFCPHPDGKYFLAHKSLEKTCAEIARYNERDAKKYAQFINYWQRAINAMVPMFNAPPKSIIDIFANYSIDKFKDLFSVVGTPAKSFDFVRTMLNSAEDILNEWFDEEFLKAPLARLASELGAPPSQKNLAIGVMMMAMRHNPGMSRPLGGTGALVKALVNLVTSKGGKILTDQHVEKILIDDTKKAVGVRTQNGTEYRAKYGVISNIDAQRLFLQMVDQRDVDAVDPELWERLERRIINNNETILKIDLALDKPLNFPYHAHKDEYLIGSILIADSTAHVEQAHSKCNWGEIPDTDPSMYVVMPSARDHTLVPPGKHTLWIEFFAPYQIAGLEGTGLKGTGWTDELKNKVADRVIDKLANYAPNVKSATIARRVESPAELGERLGAYKGNYYHIDMTMDQMIFFRPLPELANYKTPIDNLFLTGAGTHPGGSISGMPGRNCAKVFLQSKHPLAQSLKDMRDSLKSTLWGLVKN
;
A
#
# COMPACT_ATOMS: atom_id res chain seq x y z
N MET A 1 25.27 23.09 11.80
CA MET A 1 24.15 22.29 11.27
C MET A 1 24.72 21.18 10.38
N PRO A 2 24.31 19.94 10.55
CA PRO A 2 24.72 18.88 9.63
C PRO A 2 24.14 19.17 8.23
N GLU A 3 24.98 19.00 7.20
CA GLU A 3 24.63 19.21 5.81
C GLU A 3 24.80 17.91 5.01
N TYR A 4 23.82 17.62 4.18
CA TYR A 4 23.78 16.46 3.29
C TYR A 4 23.38 16.90 1.89
N ASP A 5 23.71 16.10 0.89
CA ASP A 5 23.21 16.37 -0.46
C ASP A 5 21.68 16.27 -0.51
N VAL A 6 21.12 15.28 0.18
CA VAL A 6 19.67 15.03 0.23
C VAL A 6 19.22 14.68 1.65
N VAL A 7 18.13 15.29 2.09
CA VAL A 7 17.41 14.96 3.31
C VAL A 7 16.09 14.27 2.94
N ILE A 8 15.82 13.09 3.51
CA ILE A 8 14.58 12.34 3.29
C ILE A 8 13.77 12.30 4.58
N ILE A 9 12.50 12.68 4.52
CA ILE A 9 11.57 12.65 5.65
C ILE A 9 10.84 11.31 5.65
N GLY A 10 11.00 10.53 6.72
CA GLY A 10 10.41 9.22 6.92
C GLY A 10 11.25 8.07 6.31
N ALA A 11 11.64 7.12 7.18
CA ALA A 11 12.37 5.91 6.82
C ALA A 11 11.46 4.70 6.57
N GLY A 12 10.26 4.90 6.01
CA GLY A 12 9.44 3.83 5.45
C GLY A 12 10.13 3.18 4.23
N HIS A 13 9.67 2.00 3.82
CA HIS A 13 10.33 1.23 2.75
C HIS A 13 10.58 2.03 1.45
N ASN A 14 9.65 2.91 1.03
CA ASN A 14 9.84 3.76 -0.15
C ASN A 14 10.94 4.83 0.05
N GLY A 15 11.02 5.45 1.24
CA GLY A 15 12.09 6.38 1.59
C GLY A 15 13.45 5.69 1.58
N LEU A 16 13.55 4.48 2.16
CA LEU A 16 14.76 3.66 2.16
C LEU A 16 15.18 3.24 0.75
N VAL A 17 14.22 2.84 -0.10
CA VAL A 17 14.49 2.54 -1.51
C VAL A 17 15.02 3.78 -2.24
N CYS A 18 14.39 4.94 -2.07
CA CYS A 18 14.84 6.20 -2.67
C CYS A 18 16.28 6.52 -2.24
N ALA A 19 16.56 6.44 -0.93
CA ALA A 19 17.91 6.65 -0.39
C ALA A 19 18.95 5.70 -1.01
N ALA A 20 18.61 4.42 -1.15
CA ALA A 20 19.49 3.42 -1.73
C ALA A 20 19.91 3.76 -3.17
N TYR A 21 18.97 4.21 -4.01
CA TYR A 21 19.29 4.64 -5.39
C TYR A 21 20.14 5.92 -5.41
N LEU A 22 19.86 6.89 -4.53
CA LEU A 22 20.64 8.13 -4.45
C LEU A 22 22.07 7.88 -3.97
N LEU A 23 22.25 7.02 -2.94
CA LEU A 23 23.57 6.60 -2.47
C LEU A 23 24.36 5.85 -3.54
N LYS A 24 23.70 4.97 -4.33
CA LYS A 24 24.33 4.31 -5.50
C LYS A 24 24.77 5.33 -6.56
N ALA A 25 24.12 6.47 -6.66
CA ALA A 25 24.50 7.57 -7.55
C ALA A 25 25.53 8.54 -6.95
N GLY A 26 26.03 8.28 -5.73
CA GLY A 26 27.11 9.04 -5.07
C GLY A 26 26.67 10.23 -4.23
N TYR A 27 25.37 10.41 -3.99
CA TYR A 27 24.86 11.47 -3.10
C TYR A 27 25.01 11.08 -1.64
N SER A 28 25.33 12.03 -0.76
CA SER A 28 25.22 11.87 0.68
C SER A 28 23.74 12.03 1.11
N VAL A 29 23.23 11.06 1.86
CA VAL A 29 21.80 11.00 2.22
C VAL A 29 21.60 10.79 3.72
N VAL A 30 20.68 11.56 4.32
CA VAL A 30 20.13 11.28 5.65
C VAL A 30 18.63 11.06 5.58
N LEU A 31 18.14 10.01 6.27
CA LEU A 31 16.72 9.80 6.50
C LEU A 31 16.41 10.15 7.95
N LEU A 32 15.31 10.89 8.16
CA LEU A 32 14.82 11.31 9.47
C LEU A 32 13.51 10.56 9.74
N GLU A 33 13.52 9.70 10.76
CA GLU A 33 12.37 8.87 11.13
C GLU A 33 11.83 9.29 12.50
N LYS A 34 10.52 9.47 12.61
CA LYS A 34 9.88 9.90 13.86
C LYS A 34 9.88 8.82 14.94
N ARG A 35 9.78 7.56 14.55
CA ARG A 35 9.80 6.40 15.46
C ARG A 35 11.23 5.99 15.81
N SER A 36 11.37 5.21 16.88
CA SER A 36 12.64 4.55 17.24
C SER A 36 13.02 3.41 16.28
N VAL A 37 12.06 2.95 15.42
CA VAL A 37 12.22 1.85 14.48
C VAL A 37 11.89 2.33 13.07
N PRO A 38 12.80 2.20 12.09
CA PRO A 38 12.51 2.49 10.69
C PRO A 38 11.61 1.41 10.08
N GLY A 39 10.87 1.77 9.00
CA GLY A 39 10.08 0.81 8.23
C GLY A 39 8.65 1.25 7.92
N GLY A 40 8.10 2.20 8.68
CA GLY A 40 6.73 2.67 8.47
C GLY A 40 5.71 1.53 8.64
N ALA A 41 4.91 1.24 7.59
CA ALA A 41 3.94 0.14 7.59
C ALA A 41 4.59 -1.25 7.44
N ALA A 42 5.88 -1.32 7.08
CA ALA A 42 6.58 -2.58 6.80
C ALA A 42 7.48 -3.00 8.00
N THR A 43 6.92 -3.03 9.22
CA THR A 43 7.67 -3.45 10.41
C THR A 43 7.21 -4.80 10.95
N THR A 44 8.15 -5.51 11.60
CA THR A 44 7.89 -6.73 12.37
C THR A 44 8.51 -6.56 13.73
N GLU A 45 7.68 -6.60 14.79
CA GLU A 45 8.08 -6.20 16.14
C GLU A 45 7.56 -7.19 17.20
N GLU A 46 8.29 -7.34 18.31
CA GLU A 46 7.78 -7.94 19.55
C GLU A 46 6.98 -6.86 20.28
N CYS A 47 5.66 -6.89 20.18
CA CYS A 47 4.79 -5.82 20.64
C CYS A 47 3.73 -6.25 21.66
N ILE A 48 3.78 -7.50 22.12
CA ILE A 48 2.90 -8.05 23.16
C ILE A 48 3.77 -8.49 24.33
N PRO A 49 3.83 -7.71 25.42
CA PRO A 49 4.70 -8.01 26.57
C PRO A 49 4.41 -9.37 27.22
N GLU A 50 3.14 -9.81 27.19
CA GLU A 50 2.68 -11.08 27.75
C GLU A 50 3.04 -12.30 26.86
N ALA A 51 3.57 -12.05 25.65
CA ALA A 51 3.99 -13.08 24.71
C ALA A 51 5.44 -12.83 24.21
N PRO A 52 6.46 -12.95 25.06
CA PRO A 52 7.84 -12.73 24.65
C PRO A 52 8.28 -13.75 23.60
N GLY A 53 9.10 -13.28 22.63
CA GLY A 53 9.58 -14.08 21.50
C GLY A 53 8.62 -14.23 20.35
N PHE A 54 7.39 -13.67 20.44
CA PHE A 54 6.47 -13.59 19.32
C PHE A 54 6.67 -12.28 18.55
N LYS A 55 6.84 -12.37 17.24
CA LYS A 55 7.04 -11.23 16.33
C LYS A 55 5.84 -11.06 15.41
N PHE A 56 5.31 -9.85 15.36
CA PHE A 56 4.10 -9.52 14.59
C PHE A 56 4.40 -8.53 13.49
N ASN A 57 3.81 -8.76 12.31
CA ASN A 57 3.77 -7.78 11.23
C ASN A 57 2.71 -6.74 11.57
N LEU A 58 3.11 -5.49 11.80
CA LEU A 58 2.21 -4.50 12.39
C LEU A 58 1.20 -3.90 11.38
N CYS A 59 1.45 -4.00 10.06
CA CYS A 59 0.52 -3.55 9.03
C CYS A 59 0.66 -4.42 7.78
N ALA A 60 1.61 -4.12 6.88
CA ALA A 60 1.81 -4.90 5.66
C ALA A 60 2.21 -6.35 5.96
N ILE A 61 1.72 -7.29 5.15
CA ILE A 61 1.96 -8.73 5.34
C ILE A 61 2.28 -9.45 4.03
N ASP A 62 1.43 -9.38 3.02
CA ASP A 62 1.60 -10.10 1.76
C ASP A 62 2.34 -9.24 0.73
N HIS A 63 3.30 -9.85 0.03
CA HIS A 63 4.16 -9.17 -0.93
C HIS A 63 3.92 -9.72 -2.33
N GLU A 64 3.01 -9.12 -3.09
CA GLU A 64 2.79 -9.39 -4.52
C GLU A 64 3.44 -8.30 -5.39
N PHE A 65 3.20 -7.03 -5.05
CA PHE A 65 3.57 -5.89 -5.89
C PHE A 65 5.08 -5.70 -6.06
N ILE A 66 5.88 -6.08 -5.08
CA ILE A 66 7.34 -5.93 -5.16
C ILE A 66 7.95 -6.81 -6.26
N HIS A 67 7.29 -7.92 -6.60
CA HIS A 67 7.71 -8.83 -7.65
C HIS A 67 7.34 -8.36 -9.06
N LEU A 68 6.48 -7.34 -9.19
CA LEU A 68 6.17 -6.69 -10.47
C LEU A 68 7.25 -5.70 -10.90
N GLY A 69 8.11 -5.28 -9.97
CA GLY A 69 9.15 -4.28 -10.21
C GLY A 69 10.56 -4.84 -10.08
N PRO A 70 11.55 -4.08 -10.53
CA PRO A 70 12.95 -4.51 -10.51
C PRO A 70 13.68 -4.19 -9.20
N VAL A 71 13.02 -3.62 -8.18
CA VAL A 71 13.67 -3.03 -6.98
C VAL A 71 14.54 -4.05 -6.25
N VAL A 72 14.03 -5.27 -6.01
CA VAL A 72 14.78 -6.32 -5.28
C VAL A 72 16.04 -6.70 -6.03
N ALA A 73 15.95 -6.87 -7.36
CA ALA A 73 17.08 -7.26 -8.21
C ALA A 73 18.08 -6.10 -8.41
N GLU A 74 17.60 -4.88 -8.74
CA GLU A 74 18.47 -3.71 -8.98
C GLU A 74 19.24 -3.29 -7.72
N LEU A 75 18.65 -3.47 -6.54
CA LEU A 75 19.28 -3.19 -5.26
C LEU A 75 20.01 -4.40 -4.67
N GLU A 76 19.93 -5.57 -5.32
CA GLU A 76 20.59 -6.81 -4.89
C GLU A 76 20.28 -7.17 -3.43
N LEU A 77 19.01 -7.03 -3.01
CA LEU A 77 18.63 -7.10 -1.59
C LEU A 77 18.92 -8.46 -0.93
N ALA A 78 19.04 -9.53 -1.71
CA ALA A 78 19.48 -10.82 -1.19
C ALA A 78 20.89 -10.77 -0.57
N LYS A 79 21.80 -9.94 -1.09
CA LYS A 79 23.14 -9.72 -0.51
C LYS A 79 23.08 -9.04 0.86
N TYR A 80 21.95 -8.41 1.19
CA TYR A 80 21.70 -7.70 2.44
C TYR A 80 20.81 -8.48 3.40
N GLY A 81 20.53 -9.76 3.06
CA GLY A 81 19.83 -10.70 3.93
C GLY A 81 18.32 -10.83 3.66
N LEU A 82 17.81 -10.32 2.52
CA LEU A 82 16.42 -10.53 2.15
C LEU A 82 16.23 -11.91 1.51
N GLU A 83 15.36 -12.70 2.10
CA GLU A 83 14.88 -13.98 1.56
C GLU A 83 13.36 -13.97 1.54
N TYR A 84 12.75 -14.55 0.51
CA TYR A 84 11.31 -14.68 0.39
C TYR A 84 10.86 -16.13 0.49
N LEU A 85 9.81 -16.36 1.26
CA LEU A 85 9.10 -17.61 1.36
C LEU A 85 7.85 -17.55 0.46
N GLU A 86 7.79 -18.40 -0.56
CA GLU A 86 6.61 -18.51 -1.41
C GLU A 86 5.44 -19.09 -0.62
N CYS A 87 4.24 -18.55 -0.83
CA CYS A 87 2.98 -19.03 -0.24
C CYS A 87 2.20 -19.81 -1.31
N ASP A 88 1.90 -21.08 -1.04
CA ASP A 88 1.01 -21.92 -1.85
C ASP A 88 0.36 -22.97 -0.95
N PRO A 89 -0.95 -22.96 -0.76
CA PRO A 89 -2.00 -22.12 -1.38
C PRO A 89 -1.84 -20.63 -1.11
N VAL A 90 -2.41 -19.79 -1.98
CA VAL A 90 -2.34 -18.31 -1.86
C VAL A 90 -3.56 -17.73 -1.16
N VAL A 91 -4.73 -18.37 -1.27
CA VAL A 91 -5.98 -17.95 -0.62
C VAL A 91 -6.77 -19.18 -0.18
N PHE A 92 -7.31 -19.10 1.03
CA PHE A 92 -8.37 -19.97 1.53
C PHE A 92 -9.55 -19.11 1.98
N CYS A 93 -10.76 -19.38 1.51
CA CYS A 93 -11.98 -18.72 1.96
C CYS A 93 -13.04 -19.77 2.31
N PRO A 94 -13.25 -20.03 3.61
CA PRO A 94 -14.33 -20.91 4.06
C PRO A 94 -15.68 -20.22 3.85
N HIS A 95 -16.68 -20.93 3.34
CA HIS A 95 -18.04 -20.43 3.17
C HIS A 95 -18.98 -21.07 4.21
N PRO A 96 -20.03 -20.36 4.69
CA PRO A 96 -20.93 -20.87 5.73
C PRO A 96 -21.64 -22.19 5.41
N ASP A 97 -21.84 -22.51 4.12
CA ASP A 97 -22.48 -23.76 3.67
C ASP A 97 -21.54 -24.99 3.63
N GLY A 98 -20.29 -24.83 4.10
CA GLY A 98 -19.27 -25.87 4.12
C GLY A 98 -18.45 -25.98 2.84
N LYS A 99 -18.79 -25.25 1.78
CA LYS A 99 -17.91 -25.05 0.62
C LYS A 99 -16.71 -24.19 1.00
N TYR A 100 -15.73 -24.12 0.13
CA TYR A 100 -14.62 -23.19 0.28
C TYR A 100 -14.02 -22.82 -1.07
N PHE A 101 -13.45 -21.65 -1.18
CA PHE A 101 -12.56 -21.29 -2.26
C PHE A 101 -11.12 -21.53 -1.80
N LEU A 102 -10.38 -22.35 -2.57
CA LEU A 102 -8.95 -22.59 -2.34
C LEU A 102 -8.19 -22.25 -3.62
N ALA A 103 -7.38 -21.22 -3.55
CA ALA A 103 -6.55 -20.82 -4.67
C ALA A 103 -5.09 -21.19 -4.42
N HIS A 104 -4.51 -21.85 -5.40
CA HIS A 104 -3.10 -22.18 -5.50
C HIS A 104 -2.38 -21.18 -6.40
N LYS A 105 -1.05 -21.10 -6.30
CA LYS A 105 -0.25 -20.41 -7.31
C LYS A 105 -0.50 -21.01 -8.71
N SER A 106 -0.66 -22.33 -8.80
CA SER A 106 -1.06 -23.01 -10.04
C SER A 106 -2.51 -22.69 -10.39
N LEU A 107 -2.73 -22.06 -11.56
CA LEU A 107 -4.06 -21.80 -12.12
C LEU A 107 -4.83 -23.10 -12.35
N GLU A 108 -4.17 -24.14 -12.84
CA GLU A 108 -4.78 -25.45 -13.10
C GLU A 108 -5.33 -26.09 -11.81
N LYS A 109 -4.53 -26.09 -10.72
CA LYS A 109 -4.97 -26.60 -9.42
C LYS A 109 -6.17 -25.81 -8.89
N THR A 110 -6.15 -24.50 -9.01
CA THR A 110 -7.26 -23.63 -8.58
C THR A 110 -8.52 -23.92 -9.37
N CYS A 111 -8.42 -24.07 -10.69
CA CYS A 111 -9.56 -24.46 -11.52
C CYS A 111 -10.13 -25.84 -11.14
N ALA A 112 -9.27 -26.79 -10.77
CA ALA A 112 -9.72 -28.11 -10.31
C ALA A 112 -10.49 -28.01 -8.97
N GLU A 113 -10.07 -27.16 -8.05
CA GLU A 113 -10.81 -26.90 -6.79
C GLU A 113 -12.19 -26.27 -7.07
N ILE A 114 -12.27 -25.26 -7.96
CA ILE A 114 -13.54 -24.61 -8.33
C ILE A 114 -14.48 -25.62 -9.03
N ALA A 115 -13.94 -26.46 -9.92
CA ALA A 115 -14.72 -27.43 -10.70
C ALA A 115 -15.45 -28.46 -9.81
N ARG A 116 -15.00 -28.67 -8.57
CA ARG A 116 -15.70 -29.53 -7.58
C ARG A 116 -17.12 -29.03 -7.29
N TYR A 117 -17.35 -27.74 -7.47
CA TYR A 117 -18.63 -27.09 -7.18
C TYR A 117 -19.32 -26.56 -8.44
N ASN A 118 -18.56 -26.01 -9.40
CA ASN A 118 -19.10 -25.45 -10.63
C ASN A 118 -18.06 -25.50 -11.78
N GLU A 119 -18.28 -26.39 -12.75
CA GLU A 119 -17.38 -26.53 -13.91
C GLU A 119 -17.38 -25.29 -14.83
N ARG A 120 -18.53 -24.61 -14.96
CA ARG A 120 -18.62 -23.37 -15.78
C ARG A 120 -17.75 -22.28 -15.20
N ASP A 121 -17.87 -22.02 -13.90
CA ASP A 121 -17.09 -21.02 -13.22
C ASP A 121 -15.59 -21.36 -13.22
N ALA A 122 -15.22 -22.63 -13.12
CA ALA A 122 -13.83 -23.06 -13.27
C ALA A 122 -13.23 -22.68 -14.64
N LYS A 123 -13.97 -22.92 -15.74
CA LYS A 123 -13.56 -22.54 -17.09
C LYS A 123 -13.48 -21.00 -17.24
N LYS A 124 -14.45 -20.29 -16.68
CA LYS A 124 -14.49 -18.82 -16.68
C LYS A 124 -13.35 -18.23 -15.86
N TYR A 125 -13.00 -18.84 -14.73
CA TYR A 125 -11.89 -18.41 -13.88
C TYR A 125 -10.55 -18.45 -14.63
N ALA A 126 -10.28 -19.52 -15.38
CA ALA A 126 -9.08 -19.57 -16.21
C ALA A 126 -9.02 -18.43 -17.25
N GLN A 127 -10.15 -18.12 -17.89
CA GLN A 127 -10.23 -17.02 -18.85
C GLN A 127 -10.05 -15.66 -18.17
N PHE A 128 -10.67 -15.47 -17.02
CA PHE A 128 -10.59 -14.26 -16.18
C PHE A 128 -9.14 -13.99 -15.75
N ILE A 129 -8.46 -14.95 -15.17
CA ILE A 129 -7.06 -14.81 -14.76
C ILE A 129 -6.17 -14.48 -15.96
N ASN A 130 -6.33 -15.17 -17.08
CA ASN A 130 -5.55 -14.89 -18.29
C ASN A 130 -5.82 -13.49 -18.89
N TYR A 131 -7.05 -13.00 -18.80
CA TYR A 131 -7.39 -11.63 -19.21
C TYR A 131 -6.65 -10.61 -18.34
N TRP A 132 -6.77 -10.72 -17.01
CA TRP A 132 -6.14 -9.79 -16.09
C TRP A 132 -4.61 -9.89 -16.08
N GLN A 133 -4.04 -11.07 -16.30
CA GLN A 133 -2.58 -11.22 -16.42
C GLN A 133 -2.04 -10.42 -17.62
N ARG A 134 -2.75 -10.43 -18.76
CA ARG A 134 -2.36 -9.59 -19.91
C ARG A 134 -2.50 -8.11 -19.61
N ALA A 135 -3.55 -7.71 -18.91
CA ALA A 135 -3.73 -6.32 -18.48
C ALA A 135 -2.59 -5.87 -17.54
N ILE A 136 -2.23 -6.68 -16.55
CA ILE A 136 -1.10 -6.43 -15.64
C ILE A 136 0.20 -6.27 -16.44
N ASN A 137 0.52 -7.20 -17.35
CA ASN A 137 1.73 -7.15 -18.17
C ASN A 137 1.80 -5.85 -19.00
N ALA A 138 0.65 -5.40 -19.50
CA ALA A 138 0.55 -4.12 -20.22
C ALA A 138 0.75 -2.90 -19.29
N MET A 139 0.33 -2.97 -18.03
CA MET A 139 0.40 -1.85 -17.08
C MET A 139 1.74 -1.76 -16.33
N VAL A 140 2.42 -2.87 -16.10
CA VAL A 140 3.69 -2.91 -15.34
C VAL A 140 4.75 -1.90 -15.83
N PRO A 141 4.97 -1.67 -17.16
CA PRO A 141 5.88 -0.63 -17.61
C PRO A 141 5.52 0.77 -17.14
N MET A 142 4.21 1.06 -17.04
CA MET A 142 3.73 2.35 -16.55
C MET A 142 4.06 2.50 -15.06
N PHE A 143 3.89 1.45 -14.26
CA PHE A 143 4.21 1.47 -12.83
C PHE A 143 5.70 1.65 -12.56
N ASN A 144 6.55 1.10 -13.41
CA ASN A 144 8.01 1.12 -13.29
C ASN A 144 8.67 2.42 -13.79
N ALA A 145 7.90 3.39 -14.24
CA ALA A 145 8.39 4.67 -14.75
C ALA A 145 7.61 5.84 -14.13
N PRO A 146 8.26 7.00 -13.91
CA PRO A 146 7.54 8.21 -13.53
C PRO A 146 6.44 8.51 -14.55
N PRO A 147 5.24 8.94 -14.13
CA PRO A 147 4.19 9.34 -15.07
C PRO A 147 4.67 10.54 -15.88
N LYS A 148 4.71 10.36 -17.19
CA LYS A 148 5.03 11.37 -18.17
C LYS A 148 3.75 11.72 -18.93
N SER A 149 3.85 12.46 -20.03
CA SER A 149 2.71 12.63 -20.91
C SER A 149 2.23 11.27 -21.44
N ILE A 150 0.94 11.20 -21.82
CA ILE A 150 0.37 9.99 -22.43
C ILE A 150 1.20 9.54 -23.65
N ILE A 151 1.73 10.50 -24.39
CA ILE A 151 2.59 10.23 -25.56
C ILE A 151 3.90 9.53 -25.17
N ASP A 152 4.54 9.97 -24.08
CA ASP A 152 5.80 9.37 -23.60
C ASP A 152 5.64 7.93 -23.12
N ILE A 153 4.43 7.58 -22.64
CA ILE A 153 4.14 6.21 -22.22
C ILE A 153 4.25 5.26 -23.42
N PHE A 154 3.57 5.58 -24.50
CA PHE A 154 3.58 4.75 -25.71
C PHE A 154 4.99 4.65 -26.33
N ALA A 155 5.79 5.71 -26.29
CA ALA A 155 7.14 5.72 -26.81
C ALA A 155 8.13 4.79 -26.06
N ASN A 156 7.81 4.39 -24.83
CA ASN A 156 8.68 3.54 -23.99
C ASN A 156 8.27 2.06 -23.94
N TYR A 157 7.29 1.63 -24.76
CA TYR A 157 6.88 0.23 -24.82
C TYR A 157 7.86 -0.60 -25.63
N SER A 158 8.37 -1.70 -25.04
CA SER A 158 9.06 -2.75 -25.81
C SER A 158 8.06 -3.52 -26.70
N ILE A 159 8.56 -4.14 -27.77
CA ILE A 159 7.71 -4.90 -28.72
C ILE A 159 6.86 -5.96 -28.02
N ASP A 160 7.42 -6.68 -27.03
CA ASP A 160 6.67 -7.73 -26.32
C ASP A 160 5.55 -7.15 -25.46
N LYS A 161 5.80 -6.06 -24.74
CA LYS A 161 4.81 -5.35 -23.95
C LYS A 161 3.76 -4.65 -24.81
N PHE A 162 4.11 -4.26 -26.02
CA PHE A 162 3.16 -3.75 -27.01
C PHE A 162 2.21 -4.86 -27.48
N LYS A 163 2.67 -6.12 -27.58
CA LYS A 163 1.80 -7.27 -27.89
C LYS A 163 0.76 -7.49 -26.78
N ASP A 164 1.17 -7.43 -25.50
CA ASP A 164 0.25 -7.57 -24.38
C ASP A 164 -0.79 -6.45 -24.39
N LEU A 165 -0.37 -5.18 -24.53
CA LEU A 165 -1.27 -4.05 -24.70
C LEU A 165 -2.23 -4.26 -25.89
N PHE A 166 -1.69 -4.65 -27.06
CA PHE A 166 -2.49 -4.89 -28.25
C PHE A 166 -3.46 -6.07 -28.09
N SER A 167 -3.12 -7.08 -27.31
CA SER A 167 -4.03 -8.19 -27.00
C SER A 167 -5.27 -7.75 -26.22
N VAL A 168 -5.13 -6.70 -25.40
CA VAL A 168 -6.19 -6.13 -24.56
C VAL A 168 -6.96 -5.02 -25.27
N VAL A 169 -6.26 -4.14 -26.03
CA VAL A 169 -6.86 -2.94 -26.64
C VAL A 169 -6.71 -2.86 -28.17
N GLY A 170 -6.29 -3.93 -28.82
CA GLY A 170 -5.84 -3.92 -30.22
C GLY A 170 -6.91 -3.76 -31.29
N THR A 171 -8.21 -3.72 -30.92
CA THR A 171 -9.31 -3.38 -31.82
C THR A 171 -10.20 -2.33 -31.17
N PRO A 172 -10.96 -1.53 -31.92
CA PRO A 172 -11.88 -0.55 -31.32
C PRO A 172 -12.81 -1.16 -30.28
N ALA A 173 -13.40 -2.33 -30.57
CA ALA A 173 -14.29 -3.02 -29.63
C ALA A 173 -13.58 -3.43 -28.34
N LYS A 174 -12.38 -4.03 -28.43
CA LYS A 174 -11.57 -4.37 -27.24
C LYS A 174 -11.14 -3.14 -26.45
N SER A 175 -10.77 -2.05 -27.12
CA SER A 175 -10.39 -0.81 -26.47
C SER A 175 -11.55 -0.23 -25.67
N PHE A 176 -12.74 -0.17 -26.24
CA PHE A 176 -13.93 0.31 -25.55
C PHE A 176 -14.33 -0.61 -24.39
N ASP A 177 -14.26 -1.93 -24.58
CA ASP A 177 -14.55 -2.90 -23.53
C ASP A 177 -13.54 -2.81 -22.38
N PHE A 178 -12.25 -2.66 -22.66
CA PHE A 178 -11.23 -2.46 -21.65
C PHE A 178 -11.46 -1.17 -20.85
N VAL A 179 -11.73 -0.04 -21.52
CA VAL A 179 -12.04 1.22 -20.84
C VAL A 179 -13.30 1.07 -19.98
N ARG A 180 -14.36 0.44 -20.51
CA ARG A 180 -15.58 0.15 -19.74
C ARG A 180 -15.26 -0.68 -18.50
N THR A 181 -14.47 -1.73 -18.65
CA THR A 181 -14.05 -2.62 -17.54
C THR A 181 -13.26 -1.83 -16.50
N MET A 182 -12.32 -0.98 -16.89
CA MET A 182 -11.54 -0.16 -15.95
C MET A 182 -12.38 0.87 -15.19
N LEU A 183 -13.51 1.30 -15.74
CA LEU A 183 -14.47 2.22 -15.10
C LEU A 183 -15.51 1.49 -14.24
N ASN A 184 -15.62 0.17 -14.36
CA ASN A 184 -16.60 -0.61 -13.62
C ASN A 184 -16.19 -0.82 -12.14
N SER A 185 -17.18 -1.24 -11.36
CA SER A 185 -16.97 -1.74 -10.00
C SER A 185 -16.43 -3.17 -10.02
N ALA A 186 -15.84 -3.60 -8.91
CA ALA A 186 -15.45 -5.00 -8.74
C ALA A 186 -16.69 -5.92 -8.80
N GLU A 187 -17.79 -5.51 -8.19
CA GLU A 187 -19.06 -6.26 -8.19
C GLU A 187 -19.58 -6.49 -9.61
N ASP A 188 -19.67 -5.45 -10.44
CA ASP A 188 -20.13 -5.60 -11.83
C ASP A 188 -19.24 -6.58 -12.61
N ILE A 189 -17.92 -6.42 -12.48
CA ILE A 189 -16.96 -7.29 -13.17
C ILE A 189 -17.17 -8.75 -12.73
N LEU A 190 -17.25 -9.00 -11.43
CA LEU A 190 -17.41 -10.36 -10.91
C LEU A 190 -18.75 -10.99 -11.32
N ASN A 191 -19.84 -10.20 -11.36
CA ASN A 191 -21.15 -10.65 -11.81
C ASN A 191 -21.21 -10.94 -13.33
N GLU A 192 -20.42 -10.26 -14.15
CA GLU A 192 -20.27 -10.57 -15.58
C GLU A 192 -19.54 -11.91 -15.82
N TRP A 193 -18.66 -12.29 -14.92
CA TRP A 193 -17.80 -13.47 -15.09
C TRP A 193 -18.34 -14.72 -14.39
N PHE A 194 -18.89 -14.63 -13.18
CA PHE A 194 -19.15 -15.74 -12.28
C PHE A 194 -20.57 -15.79 -11.76
N ASP A 195 -21.05 -17.00 -11.49
CA ASP A 195 -22.38 -17.25 -10.92
C ASP A 195 -22.33 -17.45 -9.40
N GLU A 196 -21.29 -18.10 -8.87
CA GLU A 196 -21.23 -18.63 -7.51
C GLU A 196 -20.65 -17.63 -6.51
N GLU A 197 -21.36 -17.41 -5.39
CA GLU A 197 -20.91 -16.49 -4.33
C GLU A 197 -19.63 -16.98 -3.62
N PHE A 198 -19.44 -18.29 -3.43
CA PHE A 198 -18.22 -18.82 -2.82
C PHE A 198 -16.95 -18.45 -3.60
N LEU A 199 -17.08 -18.10 -4.88
CA LEU A 199 -16.00 -17.62 -5.73
C LEU A 199 -15.98 -16.09 -5.82
N LYS A 200 -17.15 -15.43 -5.94
CA LYS A 200 -17.22 -13.95 -6.05
C LYS A 200 -16.80 -13.25 -4.76
N ALA A 201 -17.25 -13.73 -3.61
CA ALA A 201 -17.01 -13.11 -2.33
C ALA A 201 -15.50 -12.93 -1.98
N PRO A 202 -14.63 -13.96 -2.07
CA PRO A 202 -13.20 -13.77 -1.85
C PRO A 202 -12.53 -12.83 -2.86
N LEU A 203 -12.96 -12.84 -4.13
CA LEU A 203 -12.43 -11.92 -5.14
C LEU A 203 -12.86 -10.47 -4.87
N ALA A 204 -14.11 -10.26 -4.44
CA ALA A 204 -14.61 -8.97 -4.00
C ALA A 204 -13.86 -8.46 -2.76
N ARG A 205 -13.64 -9.33 -1.77
CA ARG A 205 -12.89 -9.00 -0.55
C ARG A 205 -11.45 -8.58 -0.87
N LEU A 206 -10.78 -9.28 -1.78
CA LEU A 206 -9.44 -8.89 -2.24
C LEU A 206 -9.45 -7.56 -3.01
N ALA A 207 -10.44 -7.34 -3.87
CA ALA A 207 -10.54 -6.08 -4.61
C ALA A 207 -10.74 -4.89 -3.66
N SER A 208 -11.48 -5.09 -2.57
CA SER A 208 -11.76 -4.06 -1.58
C SER A 208 -10.59 -3.76 -0.63
N GLU A 209 -9.49 -4.54 -0.68
CA GLU A 209 -8.23 -4.20 0.01
C GLU A 209 -7.68 -2.80 -0.39
N LEU A 210 -8.13 -2.26 -1.51
CA LEU A 210 -7.73 -0.93 -1.97
C LEU A 210 -8.49 0.23 -1.29
N GLY A 211 -9.36 -0.07 -0.30
CA GLY A 211 -10.04 0.93 0.52
C GLY A 211 -11.38 1.39 -0.07
N ALA A 212 -12.12 0.49 -0.73
CA ALA A 212 -13.42 0.85 -1.32
C ALA A 212 -14.39 -0.34 -1.36
N PRO A 213 -15.71 -0.11 -1.21
CA PRO A 213 -16.72 -1.15 -1.34
C PRO A 213 -16.74 -1.76 -2.75
N PRO A 214 -17.10 -3.05 -2.90
CA PRO A 214 -17.15 -3.73 -4.19
C PRO A 214 -17.99 -3.02 -5.26
N SER A 215 -19.05 -2.32 -4.87
CA SER A 215 -19.94 -1.58 -5.78
C SER A 215 -19.34 -0.25 -6.28
N GLN A 216 -18.27 0.23 -5.65
CA GLN A 216 -17.65 1.49 -6.05
C GLN A 216 -17.07 1.38 -7.46
N LYS A 217 -17.45 2.32 -8.34
CA LYS A 217 -16.87 2.42 -9.69
C LYS A 217 -15.37 2.75 -9.61
N ASN A 218 -14.64 2.42 -10.66
CA ASN A 218 -13.19 2.61 -10.76
C ASN A 218 -12.34 1.69 -9.84
N LEU A 219 -12.89 0.53 -9.42
CA LEU A 219 -12.21 -0.44 -8.56
C LEU A 219 -11.62 -1.65 -9.34
N ALA A 220 -11.63 -1.63 -10.65
CA ALA A 220 -11.16 -2.73 -11.50
C ALA A 220 -9.71 -3.17 -11.20
N ILE A 221 -8.85 -2.24 -10.76
CA ILE A 221 -7.46 -2.58 -10.39
C ILE A 221 -7.38 -3.56 -9.21
N GLY A 222 -8.34 -3.51 -8.28
CA GLY A 222 -8.42 -4.45 -7.16
C GLY A 222 -8.69 -5.88 -7.60
N VAL A 223 -9.46 -6.05 -8.67
CA VAL A 223 -9.78 -7.36 -9.24
C VAL A 223 -8.54 -8.05 -9.82
N MET A 224 -7.51 -7.30 -10.21
CA MET A 224 -6.23 -7.83 -10.70
C MET A 224 -5.42 -8.55 -9.62
N MET A 225 -5.68 -8.30 -8.33
CA MET A 225 -4.88 -8.85 -7.24
C MET A 225 -4.82 -10.38 -7.28
N MET A 226 -5.94 -11.04 -7.62
CA MET A 226 -5.93 -12.50 -7.73
C MET A 226 -5.04 -12.99 -8.89
N ALA A 227 -5.00 -12.29 -10.02
CA ALA A 227 -4.10 -12.65 -11.12
C ALA A 227 -2.62 -12.49 -10.72
N MET A 228 -2.28 -11.48 -9.92
CA MET A 228 -0.92 -11.32 -9.37
C MET A 228 -0.53 -12.47 -8.44
N ARG A 229 -1.48 -13.03 -7.67
CA ARG A 229 -1.24 -14.20 -6.82
C ARG A 229 -0.94 -15.49 -7.59
N HIS A 230 -1.42 -15.61 -8.81
CA HIS A 230 -1.01 -16.67 -9.72
C HIS A 230 0.35 -16.38 -10.35
N ASN A 231 0.57 -15.14 -10.81
CA ASN A 231 1.83 -14.75 -11.44
C ASN A 231 2.07 -13.21 -11.25
N PRO A 232 3.14 -12.80 -10.56
CA PRO A 232 4.36 -13.53 -10.17
C PRO A 232 4.22 -14.49 -9.00
N GLY A 233 3.10 -14.43 -8.26
CA GLY A 233 2.86 -15.18 -7.03
C GLY A 233 2.89 -14.30 -5.79
N MET A 234 2.47 -14.87 -4.67
CA MET A 234 2.49 -14.25 -3.35
C MET A 234 3.63 -14.82 -2.51
N SER A 235 4.33 -13.97 -1.81
CA SER A 235 5.39 -14.39 -0.89
C SER A 235 5.45 -13.49 0.35
N ARG A 236 6.16 -13.98 1.38
CA ARG A 236 6.45 -13.21 2.60
C ARG A 236 7.94 -13.28 2.90
N PRO A 237 8.57 -12.18 3.35
CA PRO A 237 9.97 -12.23 3.76
C PRO A 237 10.17 -13.14 4.96
N LEU A 238 11.23 -13.95 4.96
CA LEU A 238 11.67 -14.73 6.11
C LEU A 238 12.06 -13.78 7.26
N GLY A 239 11.45 -13.93 8.42
CA GLY A 239 11.55 -13.00 9.55
C GLY A 239 10.51 -11.88 9.52
N GLY A 240 9.47 -12.02 8.68
CA GLY A 240 8.37 -11.07 8.52
C GLY A 240 8.72 -9.89 7.61
N THR A 241 7.74 -9.01 7.37
CA THR A 241 7.87 -7.84 6.48
C THR A 241 9.04 -6.91 6.87
N GLY A 242 9.37 -6.85 8.17
CA GLY A 242 10.53 -6.12 8.69
C GLY A 242 11.88 -6.58 8.13
N ALA A 243 11.98 -7.80 7.60
CA ALA A 243 13.21 -8.28 6.96
C ALA A 243 13.54 -7.51 5.66
N LEU A 244 12.53 -7.08 4.89
CA LEU A 244 12.73 -6.17 3.76
C LEU A 244 13.34 -4.84 4.23
N VAL A 245 12.80 -4.27 5.30
CA VAL A 245 13.32 -3.02 5.88
C VAL A 245 14.75 -3.22 6.37
N LYS A 246 15.03 -4.30 7.08
CA LYS A 246 16.38 -4.63 7.57
C LYS A 246 17.39 -4.72 6.42
N ALA A 247 17.03 -5.37 5.32
CA ALA A 247 17.89 -5.46 4.14
C ALA A 247 18.15 -4.08 3.52
N LEU A 248 17.12 -3.22 3.42
CA LEU A 248 17.26 -1.84 2.94
C LEU A 248 18.11 -0.98 3.88
N VAL A 249 17.94 -1.10 5.19
CA VAL A 249 18.77 -0.42 6.21
C VAL A 249 20.22 -0.87 6.08
N ASN A 250 20.50 -2.16 5.96
CA ASN A 250 21.84 -2.70 5.76
C ASN A 250 22.48 -2.12 4.48
N LEU A 251 21.75 -2.08 3.37
CA LEU A 251 22.22 -1.48 2.13
C LEU A 251 22.54 0.01 2.30
N VAL A 252 21.58 0.80 2.82
CA VAL A 252 21.73 2.25 3.03
C VAL A 252 22.95 2.54 3.89
N THR A 253 23.09 1.86 5.02
CA THR A 253 24.21 2.02 5.96
C THR A 253 25.54 1.61 5.34
N SER A 254 25.58 0.48 4.60
CA SER A 254 26.81 0.02 3.92
C SER A 254 27.32 1.00 2.86
N LYS A 255 26.44 1.85 2.31
CA LYS A 255 26.76 2.91 1.36
C LYS A 255 27.01 4.27 2.03
N GLY A 256 27.11 4.32 3.36
CA GLY A 256 27.40 5.54 4.11
C GLY A 256 26.18 6.44 4.38
N GLY A 257 24.98 6.00 4.00
CA GLY A 257 23.74 6.71 4.33
C GLY A 257 23.48 6.73 5.84
N LYS A 258 22.82 7.77 6.32
CA LYS A 258 22.44 7.92 7.74
C LYS A 258 20.94 7.75 7.92
N ILE A 259 20.54 6.98 8.92
CA ILE A 259 19.15 6.82 9.34
C ILE A 259 19.09 7.26 10.78
N LEU A 260 18.42 8.37 11.05
CA LEU A 260 18.28 8.94 12.38
C LEU A 260 16.84 8.74 12.84
N THR A 261 16.67 7.93 13.86
CA THR A 261 15.38 7.68 14.52
C THR A 261 15.09 8.72 15.58
N ASP A 262 13.86 8.77 16.08
CA ASP A 262 13.38 9.76 17.06
C ASP A 262 13.57 11.21 16.57
N GLN A 263 13.50 11.41 15.25
CA GLN A 263 13.63 12.69 14.57
C GLN A 263 12.31 13.07 13.89
N HIS A 264 11.39 13.60 14.66
CA HIS A 264 10.11 14.05 14.13
C HIS A 264 10.29 15.39 13.41
N VAL A 265 10.27 15.38 12.09
CA VAL A 265 10.29 16.62 11.28
C VAL A 265 8.97 17.35 11.44
N GLU A 266 9.04 18.63 11.78
CA GLU A 266 7.88 19.51 11.94
C GLU A 266 7.76 20.55 10.82
N LYS A 267 8.88 20.95 10.18
CA LYS A 267 8.88 22.05 9.22
C LYS A 267 9.88 21.85 8.08
N ILE A 268 9.47 22.23 6.87
CA ILE A 268 10.35 22.40 5.73
C ILE A 268 10.97 23.81 5.79
N LEU A 269 12.27 23.91 5.65
CA LEU A 269 12.98 25.18 5.57
C LEU A 269 13.03 25.63 4.11
N ILE A 270 12.45 26.80 3.84
CA ILE A 270 12.37 27.40 2.51
C ILE A 270 13.11 28.72 2.55
N ASP A 271 13.97 28.97 1.56
CA ASP A 271 14.72 30.21 1.44
C ASP A 271 13.93 31.34 0.73
N ASP A 272 14.51 32.51 0.67
CA ASP A 272 13.87 33.68 0.03
C ASP A 272 13.64 33.49 -1.49
N THR A 273 14.35 32.55 -2.11
CA THR A 273 14.15 32.16 -3.53
C THR A 273 13.08 31.09 -3.74
N LYS A 274 12.32 30.75 -2.69
CA LYS A 274 11.27 29.72 -2.67
C LYS A 274 11.78 28.31 -2.97
N LYS A 275 12.99 27.97 -2.49
CA LYS A 275 13.59 26.64 -2.59
C LYS A 275 13.63 25.97 -1.23
N ALA A 276 13.33 24.70 -1.17
CA ALA A 276 13.56 23.88 0.02
C ALA A 276 15.08 23.69 0.22
N VAL A 277 15.57 24.09 1.40
CA VAL A 277 17.01 24.07 1.77
C VAL A 277 17.30 23.18 2.97
N GLY A 278 16.30 22.52 3.53
CA GLY A 278 16.43 21.63 4.67
C GLY A 278 15.13 21.42 5.42
N VAL A 279 15.26 20.88 6.62
CA VAL A 279 14.13 20.60 7.50
C VAL A 279 14.48 20.95 8.95
N ARG A 280 13.46 21.19 9.78
CA ARG A 280 13.57 21.33 11.23
C ARG A 280 12.73 20.26 11.92
N THR A 281 13.32 19.65 12.94
CA THR A 281 12.65 18.67 13.80
C THR A 281 12.01 19.34 15.02
N GLN A 282 11.07 18.66 15.69
CA GLN A 282 10.38 19.16 16.88
C GLN A 282 11.32 19.56 18.03
N ASN A 283 12.48 18.92 18.15
CA ASN A 283 13.49 19.28 19.14
C ASN A 283 14.35 20.51 18.73
N GLY A 284 14.00 21.17 17.61
CA GLY A 284 14.68 22.36 17.10
C GLY A 284 15.94 22.09 16.27
N THR A 285 16.33 20.80 16.06
CA THR A 285 17.49 20.49 15.23
C THR A 285 17.18 20.74 13.76
N GLU A 286 18.08 21.44 13.06
CA GLU A 286 17.96 21.66 11.62
C GLU A 286 18.96 20.80 10.85
N TYR A 287 18.49 20.24 9.73
CA TYR A 287 19.28 19.48 8.77
C TYR A 287 19.23 20.18 7.42
N ARG A 288 20.39 20.56 6.89
CA ARG A 288 20.50 21.23 5.58
C ARG A 288 20.58 20.24 4.44
N ALA A 289 19.88 20.56 3.35
CA ALA A 289 19.85 19.79 2.11
C ALA A 289 20.42 20.63 0.97
N LYS A 290 21.58 20.22 0.44
CA LYS A 290 22.25 20.96 -0.64
C LYS A 290 21.47 20.90 -1.95
N TYR A 291 20.91 19.75 -2.29
CA TYR A 291 20.25 19.53 -3.58
C TYR A 291 18.76 19.28 -3.47
N GLY A 292 18.26 18.84 -2.32
CA GLY A 292 16.82 18.70 -2.14
C GLY A 292 16.37 17.95 -0.90
N VAL A 293 15.11 18.20 -0.58
CA VAL A 293 14.35 17.50 0.45
C VAL A 293 13.36 16.56 -0.25
N ILE A 294 13.29 15.31 0.18
CA ILE A 294 12.33 14.32 -0.34
C ILE A 294 11.41 13.92 0.79
N SER A 295 10.11 14.12 0.62
CA SER A 295 9.09 13.72 1.59
C SER A 295 8.56 12.33 1.26
N ASN A 296 8.69 11.40 2.21
CA ASN A 296 8.08 10.06 2.17
C ASN A 296 6.82 10.00 3.05
N ILE A 297 6.15 11.13 3.25
CA ILE A 297 4.86 11.24 3.92
C ILE A 297 3.79 11.68 2.92
N ASP A 298 2.52 11.62 3.32
CA ASP A 298 1.43 12.06 2.44
C ASP A 298 1.50 13.56 2.10
N ALA A 299 0.98 13.91 0.90
CA ALA A 299 1.04 15.28 0.40
C ALA A 299 0.22 16.26 1.26
N GLN A 300 -0.92 15.81 1.82
CA GLN A 300 -1.77 16.66 2.65
C GLN A 300 -1.03 17.07 3.92
N ARG A 301 -0.40 16.15 4.63
CA ARG A 301 0.40 16.49 5.82
C ARG A 301 1.62 17.34 5.48
N LEU A 302 2.32 17.02 4.39
CA LEU A 302 3.47 17.81 3.97
C LEU A 302 3.08 19.28 3.79
N PHE A 303 2.11 19.55 2.94
CA PHE A 303 1.77 20.94 2.58
C PHE A 303 0.90 21.63 3.63
N LEU A 304 -0.08 20.94 4.23
CA LEU A 304 -1.02 21.55 5.18
C LEU A 304 -0.43 21.71 6.60
N GLN A 305 0.67 21.01 6.93
CA GLN A 305 1.21 21.01 8.29
C GLN A 305 2.69 21.41 8.39
N MET A 306 3.51 21.16 7.36
CA MET A 306 4.97 21.32 7.43
C MET A 306 5.51 22.45 6.55
N VAL A 307 4.70 23.01 5.64
CA VAL A 307 5.04 24.14 4.79
C VAL A 307 4.18 25.34 5.19
N ASP A 308 4.76 26.52 5.32
CA ASP A 308 3.97 27.74 5.58
C ASP A 308 3.07 28.02 4.36
N GLN A 309 1.79 28.29 4.60
CA GLN A 309 0.82 28.56 3.53
C GLN A 309 1.29 29.67 2.57
N ARG A 310 1.87 30.76 3.11
CA ARG A 310 2.45 31.85 2.31
C ARG A 310 3.51 31.40 1.30
N ASP A 311 4.25 30.32 1.61
CA ASP A 311 5.29 29.81 0.70
C ASP A 311 4.65 28.93 -0.39
N VAL A 312 3.55 28.25 -0.08
CA VAL A 312 2.73 27.53 -1.05
C VAL A 312 2.02 28.52 -1.98
N ASP A 313 1.35 29.54 -1.42
CA ASP A 313 0.60 30.55 -2.17
C ASP A 313 1.50 31.37 -3.11
N ALA A 314 2.77 31.55 -2.74
CA ALA A 314 3.74 32.25 -3.57
C ALA A 314 4.11 31.50 -4.88
N VAL A 315 3.94 30.19 -4.91
CA VAL A 315 4.30 29.33 -6.06
C VAL A 315 3.07 28.73 -6.75
N ASP A 316 2.02 28.44 -5.98
CA ASP A 316 0.76 27.90 -6.46
C ASP A 316 -0.40 28.25 -5.49
N PRO A 317 -1.12 29.37 -5.71
CA PRO A 317 -2.14 29.87 -4.77
C PRO A 317 -3.34 28.94 -4.60
N GLU A 318 -3.59 28.03 -5.54
CA GLU A 318 -4.73 27.12 -5.50
C GLU A 318 -4.36 25.73 -4.97
N LEU A 319 -3.07 25.43 -4.79
CA LEU A 319 -2.63 24.07 -4.39
C LEU A 319 -3.23 23.66 -3.05
N TRP A 320 -3.31 24.58 -2.08
CA TRP A 320 -3.87 24.30 -0.77
C TRP A 320 -5.32 23.79 -0.84
N GLU A 321 -6.16 24.52 -1.58
CA GLU A 321 -7.56 24.14 -1.79
C GLU A 321 -7.69 22.80 -2.54
N ARG A 322 -6.83 22.57 -3.56
CA ARG A 322 -6.84 21.30 -4.29
C ARG A 322 -6.43 20.10 -3.43
N LEU A 323 -5.45 20.26 -2.53
CA LEU A 323 -5.05 19.22 -1.57
C LEU A 323 -6.18 18.85 -0.60
N GLU A 324 -6.96 19.83 -0.16
CA GLU A 324 -8.09 19.60 0.74
C GLU A 324 -9.30 18.98 0.04
N ARG A 325 -9.61 19.40 -1.19
CA ARG A 325 -10.88 19.08 -1.84
C ARG A 325 -10.79 17.98 -2.89
N ARG A 326 -9.64 17.76 -3.54
CA ARG A 326 -9.51 16.78 -4.62
C ARG A 326 -8.90 15.46 -4.19
N ILE A 327 -8.14 15.45 -3.08
CA ILE A 327 -7.64 14.20 -2.54
C ILE A 327 -8.74 13.55 -1.71
N ILE A 328 -9.18 12.38 -2.16
CA ILE A 328 -10.21 11.60 -1.49
C ILE A 328 -9.53 10.63 -0.53
N ASN A 329 -9.92 10.71 0.71
CA ASN A 329 -9.65 9.73 1.75
C ASN A 329 -11.00 9.35 2.35
N ASN A 330 -11.50 8.18 2.02
CA ASN A 330 -12.69 7.62 2.62
C ASN A 330 -12.51 7.52 4.14
N ASN A 331 -13.60 7.37 4.86
CA ASN A 331 -13.56 7.20 6.31
C ASN A 331 -13.14 5.77 6.72
N GLU A 332 -12.74 4.97 5.76
CA GLU A 332 -12.37 3.58 5.95
C GLU A 332 -10.86 3.42 6.17
N THR A 333 -10.52 2.64 7.17
CA THR A 333 -9.17 2.17 7.45
C THR A 333 -9.26 0.80 8.14
N ILE A 334 -8.27 0.39 8.92
CA ILE A 334 -8.28 -0.92 9.56
C ILE A 334 -8.19 -0.85 11.08
N LEU A 335 -8.92 -1.73 11.75
CA LEU A 335 -8.64 -2.18 13.10
C LEU A 335 -7.80 -3.45 12.98
N LYS A 336 -6.63 -3.45 13.61
CA LYS A 336 -5.66 -4.54 13.54
C LYS A 336 -5.68 -5.35 14.83
N ILE A 337 -5.78 -6.68 14.70
CA ILE A 337 -5.71 -7.60 15.83
C ILE A 337 -4.53 -8.56 15.61
N ASP A 338 -3.64 -8.65 16.57
CA ASP A 338 -2.54 -9.60 16.62
C ASP A 338 -2.76 -10.58 17.78
N LEU A 339 -2.73 -11.88 17.49
CA LEU A 339 -2.88 -12.93 18.51
C LEU A 339 -1.62 -13.80 18.57
N ALA A 340 -1.10 -13.99 19.79
CA ALA A 340 -0.17 -15.06 20.08
C ALA A 340 -0.98 -16.33 20.37
N LEU A 341 -0.69 -17.44 19.69
CA LEU A 341 -1.46 -18.67 19.77
C LEU A 341 -0.61 -19.84 20.29
N ASP A 342 -1.24 -20.69 21.10
CA ASP A 342 -0.68 -21.96 21.57
C ASP A 342 -0.73 -23.06 20.51
N LYS A 343 -1.74 -23.04 19.65
CA LYS A 343 -2.00 -24.02 18.59
C LYS A 343 -2.43 -23.31 17.30
N PRO A 344 -2.25 -23.95 16.12
CA PRO A 344 -2.74 -23.38 14.88
C PRO A 344 -4.27 -23.35 14.87
N LEU A 345 -4.85 -22.50 13.99
CA LEU A 345 -6.28 -22.51 13.71
C LEU A 345 -6.70 -23.87 13.12
N ASN A 346 -7.91 -24.29 13.43
CA ASN A 346 -8.51 -25.50 12.88
C ASN A 346 -9.89 -25.19 12.29
N PHE A 347 -10.11 -25.57 11.04
CA PHE A 347 -11.35 -25.37 10.28
C PHE A 347 -12.11 -26.71 10.09
N PRO A 348 -12.71 -27.26 11.16
CA PRO A 348 -13.24 -28.64 11.15
C PRO A 348 -14.39 -28.85 10.14
N TYR A 349 -15.16 -27.78 9.87
CA TYR A 349 -16.32 -27.84 8.95
C TYR A 349 -15.92 -27.80 7.46
N HIS A 350 -14.63 -27.59 7.16
CA HIS A 350 -14.10 -27.43 5.80
C HIS A 350 -13.03 -28.46 5.48
N ALA A 351 -13.09 -29.65 6.09
CA ALA A 351 -12.09 -30.71 5.92
C ALA A 351 -10.65 -30.20 6.06
N HIS A 352 -10.39 -29.56 7.19
CA HIS A 352 -9.15 -28.83 7.50
C HIS A 352 -7.88 -29.57 7.05
N LYS A 353 -6.98 -28.81 6.45
CA LYS A 353 -5.59 -29.21 6.16
C LYS A 353 -4.66 -28.08 6.56
N ASP A 354 -3.49 -28.41 7.08
CA ASP A 354 -2.49 -27.43 7.52
C ASP A 354 -2.08 -26.44 6.41
N GLU A 355 -2.12 -26.89 5.14
CA GLU A 355 -1.84 -26.05 3.98
C GLU A 355 -2.77 -24.82 3.85
N TYR A 356 -4.03 -24.90 4.35
CA TYR A 356 -4.98 -23.79 4.33
C TYR A 356 -4.50 -22.56 5.10
N LEU A 357 -3.56 -22.75 6.03
CA LEU A 357 -3.00 -21.71 6.89
C LEU A 357 -1.82 -20.95 6.25
N ILE A 358 -1.29 -21.44 5.11
CA ILE A 358 -0.11 -20.86 4.46
C ILE A 358 -0.44 -19.53 3.79
N GLY A 359 -1.54 -19.48 3.06
CA GLY A 359 -1.99 -18.30 2.33
C GLY A 359 -2.70 -17.28 3.20
N SER A 360 -3.51 -16.46 2.55
CA SER A 360 -4.43 -15.54 3.21
C SER A 360 -5.76 -16.24 3.42
N ILE A 361 -6.33 -16.12 4.61
CA ILE A 361 -7.64 -16.66 4.98
C ILE A 361 -8.63 -15.50 4.91
N LEU A 362 -9.63 -15.59 4.05
CA LEU A 362 -10.63 -14.54 3.88
C LEU A 362 -11.95 -14.98 4.52
N ILE A 363 -12.50 -14.17 5.41
CA ILE A 363 -13.85 -14.38 5.92
C ILE A 363 -14.76 -13.39 5.18
N ALA A 364 -15.43 -13.91 4.16
CA ALA A 364 -16.30 -13.17 3.25
C ALA A 364 -17.43 -14.09 2.79
N ASP A 365 -18.59 -13.97 3.42
CA ASP A 365 -19.70 -14.91 3.23
C ASP A 365 -20.43 -14.70 1.89
N SER A 366 -20.43 -13.45 1.39
CA SER A 366 -20.98 -13.06 0.09
C SER A 366 -20.42 -11.72 -0.35
N THR A 367 -20.61 -11.36 -1.62
CA THR A 367 -20.28 -10.02 -2.14
C THR A 367 -21.05 -8.93 -1.37
N ALA A 368 -22.33 -9.17 -1.04
CA ALA A 368 -23.15 -8.24 -0.25
C ALA A 368 -22.63 -8.08 1.19
N HIS A 369 -22.06 -9.13 1.80
CA HIS A 369 -21.43 -9.03 3.12
C HIS A 369 -20.20 -8.09 3.07
N VAL A 370 -19.35 -8.24 2.05
CA VAL A 370 -18.20 -7.33 1.85
C VAL A 370 -18.68 -5.90 1.62
N GLU A 371 -19.67 -5.70 0.78
CA GLU A 371 -20.27 -4.38 0.48
C GLU A 371 -20.75 -3.67 1.75
N GLN A 372 -21.50 -4.38 2.59
CA GLN A 372 -22.03 -3.80 3.84
C GLN A 372 -20.92 -3.40 4.81
N ALA A 373 -19.85 -4.20 4.93
CA ALA A 373 -18.74 -3.89 5.81
C ALA A 373 -18.07 -2.57 5.41
N HIS A 374 -17.79 -2.36 4.13
CA HIS A 374 -17.15 -1.15 3.62
C HIS A 374 -18.08 0.07 3.66
N SER A 375 -19.33 -0.09 3.22
CA SER A 375 -20.32 1.00 3.22
C SER A 375 -20.58 1.54 4.62
N LYS A 376 -20.67 0.68 5.64
CA LYS A 376 -20.80 1.09 7.05
C LYS A 376 -19.61 1.92 7.50
N CYS A 377 -18.38 1.51 7.17
CA CYS A 377 -17.18 2.29 7.51
C CYS A 377 -17.24 3.70 6.94
N ASN A 378 -17.66 3.86 5.69
CA ASN A 378 -17.78 5.17 5.05
C ASN A 378 -18.84 6.06 5.73
N TRP A 379 -19.88 5.48 6.33
CA TRP A 379 -20.87 6.20 7.13
C TRP A 379 -20.45 6.44 8.58
N GLY A 380 -19.26 5.98 8.97
CA GLY A 380 -18.76 6.09 10.35
C GLY A 380 -19.32 5.03 11.29
N GLU A 381 -19.93 3.97 10.77
CA GLU A 381 -20.43 2.85 11.54
C GLU A 381 -19.41 1.71 11.60
N ILE A 382 -19.27 1.09 12.76
CA ILE A 382 -18.38 -0.08 12.93
C ILE A 382 -19.13 -1.34 12.48
N PRO A 383 -18.67 -2.09 11.45
CA PRO A 383 -19.36 -3.28 10.93
C PRO A 383 -19.06 -4.54 11.77
N ASP A 384 -19.07 -4.43 13.12
CA ASP A 384 -18.65 -5.47 14.05
C ASP A 384 -19.74 -6.51 14.37
N THR A 385 -20.96 -6.32 13.86
CA THR A 385 -22.05 -7.31 14.01
C THR A 385 -21.90 -8.49 13.07
N ASP A 386 -21.31 -8.26 11.90
CA ASP A 386 -20.97 -9.29 10.92
C ASP A 386 -19.67 -8.88 10.18
N PRO A 387 -18.50 -9.05 10.83
CA PRO A 387 -17.23 -8.58 10.30
C PRO A 387 -16.73 -9.42 9.13
N SER A 388 -16.37 -8.75 8.01
CA SER A 388 -15.54 -9.30 6.95
C SER A 388 -14.07 -9.13 7.33
N MET A 389 -13.25 -10.18 7.19
CA MET A 389 -11.88 -10.18 7.71
C MET A 389 -10.88 -10.69 6.68
N TYR A 390 -9.66 -10.15 6.79
CA TYR A 390 -8.47 -10.72 6.20
C TYR A 390 -7.62 -11.29 7.33
N VAL A 391 -7.34 -12.58 7.30
CA VAL A 391 -6.66 -13.32 8.36
C VAL A 391 -5.42 -13.99 7.80
N VAL A 392 -4.30 -13.89 8.49
CA VAL A 392 -3.05 -14.53 8.08
C VAL A 392 -2.41 -15.19 9.29
N MET A 393 -1.90 -16.41 9.10
CA MET A 393 -1.06 -17.10 10.08
C MET A 393 0.39 -17.16 9.57
N PRO A 394 1.19 -16.09 9.74
CA PRO A 394 2.53 -16.01 9.15
C PRO A 394 3.43 -17.16 9.59
N SER A 395 3.30 -17.58 10.85
CA SER A 395 4.05 -18.67 11.44
C SER A 395 3.74 -20.05 10.84
N ALA A 396 2.66 -20.21 10.08
CA ALA A 396 2.42 -21.45 9.33
C ALA A 396 3.50 -21.71 8.27
N ARG A 397 4.19 -20.67 7.83
CA ARG A 397 5.27 -20.75 6.83
C ARG A 397 6.62 -20.30 7.39
N ASP A 398 6.61 -19.34 8.34
CA ASP A 398 7.81 -18.74 8.92
C ASP A 398 7.88 -18.96 10.43
N HIS A 399 8.55 -20.03 10.83
CA HIS A 399 8.72 -20.39 12.25
C HIS A 399 9.70 -19.48 13.02
N THR A 400 10.40 -18.57 12.34
CA THR A 400 11.32 -17.61 13.01
C THR A 400 10.58 -16.49 13.74
N LEU A 401 9.26 -16.40 13.53
CA LEU A 401 8.39 -15.40 14.15
C LEU A 401 7.89 -15.79 15.54
N VAL A 402 8.11 -17.03 15.96
CA VAL A 402 7.49 -17.59 17.17
C VAL A 402 8.41 -18.53 17.94
N PRO A 403 8.20 -18.73 19.24
CA PRO A 403 8.78 -19.85 19.96
C PRO A 403 8.36 -21.21 19.38
N PRO A 404 9.14 -22.29 19.55
CA PRO A 404 8.82 -23.61 19.03
C PRO A 404 7.41 -24.09 19.40
N GLY A 405 6.65 -24.55 18.40
CA GLY A 405 5.30 -25.08 18.57
C GLY A 405 4.21 -24.02 18.83
N LYS A 406 4.56 -22.73 18.70
CA LYS A 406 3.62 -21.61 18.85
C LYS A 406 3.31 -20.99 17.49
N HIS A 407 2.30 -20.10 17.48
CA HIS A 407 1.82 -19.47 16.26
C HIS A 407 1.44 -18.01 16.48
N THR A 408 1.52 -17.20 15.41
CA THR A 408 0.98 -15.83 15.37
C THR A 408 -0.22 -15.80 14.43
N LEU A 409 -1.20 -14.98 14.78
CA LEU A 409 -2.31 -14.65 13.91
C LEU A 409 -2.39 -13.15 13.72
N TRP A 410 -2.48 -12.73 12.48
CA TRP A 410 -2.66 -11.38 12.00
C TRP A 410 -4.10 -11.27 11.46
N ILE A 411 -4.89 -10.36 12.00
CA ILE A 411 -6.27 -10.13 11.55
C ILE A 411 -6.41 -8.67 11.18
N GLU A 412 -6.96 -8.42 10.01
CA GLU A 412 -7.38 -7.14 9.51
C GLU A 412 -8.90 -7.10 9.41
N PHE A 413 -9.48 -6.06 9.96
CA PHE A 413 -10.89 -5.78 9.94
C PHE A 413 -11.10 -4.31 9.57
N PHE A 414 -11.88 -4.04 8.52
CA PHE A 414 -12.17 -2.67 8.13
C PHE A 414 -13.03 -1.95 9.18
N ALA A 415 -12.64 -0.75 9.53
CA ALA A 415 -13.29 0.07 10.54
C ALA A 415 -13.17 1.56 10.19
N PRO A 416 -14.15 2.40 10.58
CA PRO A 416 -14.12 3.83 10.32
C PRO A 416 -12.98 4.52 11.08
N TYR A 417 -12.29 5.47 10.45
CA TYR A 417 -11.36 6.34 11.17
C TYR A 417 -12.11 7.23 12.17
N GLN A 418 -13.16 7.91 11.70
CA GLN A 418 -14.05 8.74 12.50
C GLN A 418 -15.38 8.01 12.73
N ILE A 419 -15.74 7.78 13.99
CA ILE A 419 -17.02 7.14 14.35
C ILE A 419 -18.12 8.20 14.38
N ALA A 420 -19.21 7.94 13.63
CA ALA A 420 -20.37 8.85 13.58
C ALA A 420 -21.04 9.01 14.95
N GLY A 421 -21.32 10.25 15.32
CA GLY A 421 -21.94 10.61 16.61
C GLY A 421 -20.98 10.61 17.81
N LEU A 422 -19.69 10.30 17.59
CA LEU A 422 -18.65 10.33 18.62
C LEU A 422 -17.51 11.31 18.27
N GLU A 423 -17.76 12.24 17.37
CA GLU A 423 -16.81 13.27 16.95
C GLU A 423 -16.34 14.11 18.16
N GLY A 424 -15.04 14.37 18.21
CA GLY A 424 -14.43 15.12 19.31
C GLY A 424 -14.17 14.30 20.59
N THR A 425 -14.57 13.02 20.62
CA THR A 425 -14.32 12.11 21.75
C THR A 425 -13.21 11.09 21.43
N GLY A 426 -12.72 10.40 22.45
CA GLY A 426 -11.71 9.35 22.29
C GLY A 426 -10.36 9.86 21.78
N LEU A 427 -9.55 8.94 21.26
CA LEU A 427 -8.22 9.25 20.74
C LEU A 427 -8.31 10.17 19.51
N LYS A 428 -7.63 11.32 19.54
CA LYS A 428 -7.63 12.34 18.47
C LYS A 428 -9.03 12.82 18.04
N GLY A 429 -10.04 12.67 18.91
CA GLY A 429 -11.41 13.06 18.59
C GLY A 429 -12.16 12.14 17.64
N THR A 430 -11.65 10.93 17.41
CA THR A 430 -12.19 9.97 16.44
C THR A 430 -13.30 9.06 16.99
N GLY A 431 -13.57 9.12 18.28
CA GLY A 431 -14.50 8.23 18.97
C GLY A 431 -13.87 6.92 19.47
N TRP A 432 -12.67 6.55 19.04
CA TRP A 432 -12.00 5.34 19.48
C TRP A 432 -11.46 5.44 20.91
N THR A 433 -11.78 4.44 21.74
CA THR A 433 -11.25 4.24 23.10
C THR A 433 -10.69 2.83 23.24
N ASP A 434 -9.89 2.59 24.28
CA ASP A 434 -9.36 1.25 24.59
C ASP A 434 -10.48 0.24 24.87
N GLU A 435 -11.53 0.65 25.55
CA GLU A 435 -12.70 -0.19 25.81
C GLU A 435 -13.40 -0.58 24.49
N LEU A 436 -13.68 0.40 23.65
CA LEU A 436 -14.41 0.17 22.39
C LEU A 436 -13.63 -0.73 21.43
N LYS A 437 -12.32 -0.46 21.21
CA LYS A 437 -11.50 -1.29 20.30
C LYS A 437 -11.43 -2.75 20.76
N ASN A 438 -11.33 -2.98 22.08
CA ASN A 438 -11.30 -4.34 22.62
C ASN A 438 -12.65 -5.05 22.49
N LYS A 439 -13.77 -4.35 22.70
CA LYS A 439 -15.11 -4.89 22.47
C LYS A 439 -15.35 -5.26 21.00
N VAL A 440 -14.88 -4.43 20.07
CA VAL A 440 -14.93 -4.73 18.63
C VAL A 440 -14.07 -5.97 18.33
N ALA A 441 -12.85 -6.03 18.87
CA ALA A 441 -11.96 -7.19 18.67
C ALA A 441 -12.59 -8.49 19.18
N ASP A 442 -13.31 -8.47 20.31
CA ASP A 442 -14.01 -9.65 20.82
C ASP A 442 -15.05 -10.14 19.80
N ARG A 443 -15.84 -9.26 19.19
CA ARG A 443 -16.85 -9.62 18.17
C ARG A 443 -16.20 -10.15 16.88
N VAL A 444 -15.07 -9.58 16.47
CA VAL A 444 -14.28 -10.08 15.32
C VAL A 444 -13.79 -11.50 15.59
N ILE A 445 -13.25 -11.76 16.79
CA ILE A 445 -12.79 -13.10 17.19
C ILE A 445 -13.99 -14.06 17.32
N ASP A 446 -15.14 -13.60 17.78
CA ASP A 446 -16.38 -14.40 17.86
C ASP A 446 -16.84 -14.86 16.47
N LYS A 447 -16.83 -13.98 15.47
CA LYS A 447 -17.13 -14.35 14.08
C LYS A 447 -16.12 -15.36 13.55
N LEU A 448 -14.82 -15.17 13.78
CA LEU A 448 -13.79 -16.12 13.35
C LEU A 448 -13.96 -17.49 14.01
N ALA A 449 -14.44 -17.54 15.26
CA ALA A 449 -14.71 -18.79 15.97
C ALA A 449 -15.83 -19.63 15.33
N ASN A 450 -16.71 -19.05 14.52
CA ASN A 450 -17.71 -19.81 13.75
C ASN A 450 -17.06 -20.70 12.69
N TYR A 451 -15.87 -20.34 12.19
CA TYR A 451 -15.10 -21.12 11.19
C TYR A 451 -13.97 -21.91 11.85
N ALA A 452 -13.27 -21.32 12.80
CA ALA A 452 -12.16 -21.90 13.53
C ALA A 452 -12.44 -21.86 15.06
N PRO A 453 -13.23 -22.82 15.59
CA PRO A 453 -13.74 -22.79 16.98
C PRO A 453 -12.65 -22.73 18.03
N ASN A 454 -11.45 -23.20 17.72
CA ASN A 454 -10.33 -23.21 18.67
C ASN A 454 -9.63 -21.86 18.82
N VAL A 455 -9.96 -20.81 18.06
CA VAL A 455 -9.24 -19.53 18.11
C VAL A 455 -9.18 -18.95 19.53
N LYS A 456 -10.30 -18.95 20.26
CA LYS A 456 -10.35 -18.40 21.62
C LYS A 456 -9.48 -19.19 22.58
N SER A 457 -9.61 -20.52 22.59
CA SER A 457 -8.87 -21.40 23.50
C SER A 457 -7.38 -21.49 23.15
N ALA A 458 -7.00 -21.22 21.92
CA ALA A 458 -5.60 -21.18 21.48
C ALA A 458 -4.92 -19.82 21.75
N THR A 459 -5.68 -18.76 22.02
CA THR A 459 -5.12 -17.42 22.25
C THR A 459 -4.44 -17.34 23.62
N ILE A 460 -3.14 -17.02 23.60
CA ILE A 460 -2.30 -16.78 24.79
C ILE A 460 -2.39 -15.31 25.20
N ALA A 461 -2.21 -14.41 24.22
CA ALA A 461 -2.21 -12.97 24.42
C ALA A 461 -2.63 -12.25 23.12
N ARG A 462 -3.04 -11.00 23.24
CA ARG A 462 -3.47 -10.19 22.09
C ARG A 462 -3.01 -8.75 22.17
N ARG A 463 -2.88 -8.13 21.00
CA ARG A 463 -2.79 -6.68 20.79
C ARG A 463 -3.91 -6.25 19.85
N VAL A 464 -4.53 -5.13 20.18
CA VAL A 464 -5.53 -4.49 19.31
C VAL A 464 -5.06 -3.07 19.03
N GLU A 465 -5.00 -2.69 17.76
CA GLU A 465 -4.67 -1.35 17.31
C GLU A 465 -5.87 -0.76 16.56
N SER A 466 -6.41 0.34 17.08
CA SER A 466 -7.53 1.06 16.46
C SER A 466 -7.09 1.84 15.23
N PRO A 467 -8.02 2.24 14.35
CA PRO A 467 -7.77 3.17 13.24
C PRO A 467 -7.00 4.43 13.63
N ALA A 468 -7.35 5.02 14.78
CA ALA A 468 -6.69 6.23 15.28
C ALA A 468 -5.24 6.00 15.70
N GLU A 469 -4.97 4.89 16.41
CA GLU A 469 -3.62 4.49 16.82
C GLU A 469 -2.74 4.14 15.61
N LEU A 470 -3.30 3.43 14.62
CA LEU A 470 -2.63 3.13 13.36
C LEU A 470 -2.21 4.42 12.65
N GLY A 471 -3.14 5.36 12.51
CA GLY A 471 -2.88 6.67 11.91
C GLY A 471 -1.79 7.45 12.64
N GLU A 472 -1.80 7.44 13.97
CA GLU A 472 -0.77 8.08 14.78
C GLU A 472 0.60 7.40 14.62
N ARG A 473 0.64 6.07 14.69
CA ARG A 473 1.88 5.29 14.54
C ARG A 473 2.51 5.50 13.17
N LEU A 474 1.75 5.40 12.10
CA LEU A 474 2.24 5.59 10.74
C LEU A 474 2.44 7.09 10.40
N GLY A 475 1.78 7.98 11.10
CA GLY A 475 1.69 9.37 10.72
C GLY A 475 0.93 9.53 9.40
N ALA A 476 -0.13 8.77 9.21
CA ALA A 476 -0.97 8.80 8.02
C ALA A 476 -2.17 9.73 8.21
N TYR A 477 -2.45 10.57 7.22
CA TYR A 477 -3.61 11.45 7.24
C TYR A 477 -4.90 10.62 7.31
N LYS A 478 -5.76 10.91 8.30
CA LYS A 478 -6.97 10.13 8.58
C LYS A 478 -6.76 8.60 8.66
N GLY A 479 -5.59 8.16 9.11
CA GLY A 479 -5.27 6.73 9.25
C GLY A 479 -5.13 5.95 7.94
N ASN A 480 -5.16 6.61 6.78
CA ASN A 480 -5.06 5.95 5.49
C ASN A 480 -3.61 5.49 5.21
N TYR A 481 -3.37 4.20 5.37
CA TYR A 481 -2.03 3.60 5.18
C TYR A 481 -1.57 3.58 3.72
N TYR A 482 -2.47 3.81 2.76
CA TYR A 482 -2.15 4.09 1.35
C TYR A 482 -1.89 5.58 1.09
N HIS A 483 -1.99 6.44 2.10
CA HIS A 483 -1.94 7.90 2.08
C HIS A 483 -3.14 8.55 1.42
N ILE A 484 -3.66 8.00 0.35
CA ILE A 484 -4.91 8.36 -0.34
C ILE A 484 -5.54 7.08 -0.91
N ASP A 485 -6.82 7.09 -1.19
CA ASP A 485 -7.50 5.92 -1.72
C ASP A 485 -6.90 5.48 -3.07
N MET A 486 -6.99 4.17 -3.36
CA MET A 486 -6.40 3.58 -4.56
C MET A 486 -7.46 3.31 -5.65
N THR A 487 -8.31 4.29 -5.91
CA THR A 487 -9.27 4.28 -7.02
C THR A 487 -8.63 4.83 -8.31
N MET A 488 -9.13 4.45 -9.48
CA MET A 488 -8.50 4.83 -10.77
C MET A 488 -8.42 6.33 -11.01
N ASP A 489 -9.33 7.11 -10.47
CA ASP A 489 -9.34 8.58 -10.50
C ASP A 489 -8.28 9.21 -9.57
N GLN A 490 -7.64 8.40 -8.72
CA GLN A 490 -6.52 8.80 -7.84
C GLN A 490 -5.26 7.97 -8.08
N MET A 491 -5.12 7.36 -9.24
CA MET A 491 -3.97 6.54 -9.62
C MET A 491 -3.22 7.14 -10.81
N ILE A 492 -2.04 6.66 -11.07
CA ILE A 492 -1.18 6.99 -12.22
C ILE A 492 -0.92 8.51 -12.32
N PHE A 493 -1.56 9.20 -13.28
CA PHE A 493 -1.38 10.64 -13.54
C PHE A 493 -2.10 11.54 -12.56
N PHE A 494 -2.98 10.97 -11.76
CA PHE A 494 -3.83 11.71 -10.82
C PHE A 494 -3.30 11.63 -9.38
N ARG A 495 -2.23 10.86 -9.13
CA ARG A 495 -1.75 10.55 -7.77
C ARG A 495 -0.52 11.36 -7.37
N PRO A 496 -0.54 12.20 -6.29
CA PRO A 496 -1.72 12.57 -5.48
C PRO A 496 -2.63 13.60 -6.18
N LEU A 497 -2.09 14.41 -7.06
CA LEU A 497 -2.73 15.38 -7.95
C LEU A 497 -1.96 15.40 -9.27
N PRO A 498 -2.57 15.76 -10.41
CA PRO A 498 -1.90 15.76 -11.72
C PRO A 498 -0.57 16.55 -11.74
N GLU A 499 -0.54 17.70 -11.09
CA GLU A 499 0.64 18.56 -10.98
C GLU A 499 1.76 17.98 -10.09
N LEU A 500 1.42 17.08 -9.17
CA LEU A 500 2.35 16.41 -8.25
C LEU A 500 2.68 14.99 -8.69
N ALA A 501 2.02 14.45 -9.72
CA ALA A 501 2.08 13.04 -10.10
C ALA A 501 3.50 12.59 -10.49
N ASN A 502 4.35 13.51 -10.95
CA ASN A 502 5.70 13.21 -11.38
C ASN A 502 6.75 13.42 -10.26
N TYR A 503 6.36 13.33 -8.99
CA TYR A 503 7.22 13.42 -7.79
C TYR A 503 7.81 14.81 -7.50
N LYS A 504 7.68 15.77 -8.41
CA LYS A 504 8.09 17.17 -8.19
C LYS A 504 6.96 17.94 -7.53
N THR A 505 7.34 18.96 -6.77
CA THR A 505 6.39 19.94 -6.22
C THR A 505 6.59 21.29 -6.87
N PRO A 506 5.65 22.24 -6.71
CA PRO A 506 5.85 23.64 -7.13
C PRO A 506 7.01 24.33 -6.38
N ILE A 507 7.36 23.86 -5.18
CA ILE A 507 8.50 24.37 -4.43
C ILE A 507 9.77 23.71 -4.96
N ASP A 508 10.70 24.51 -5.46
CA ASP A 508 11.97 24.01 -5.98
C ASP A 508 12.73 23.23 -4.90
N ASN A 509 13.38 22.13 -5.30
CA ASN A 509 14.13 21.22 -4.44
C ASN A 509 13.29 20.44 -3.42
N LEU A 510 11.96 20.52 -3.47
CA LEU A 510 11.07 19.68 -2.68
C LEU A 510 10.44 18.60 -3.57
N PHE A 511 10.57 17.33 -3.15
CA PHE A 511 10.08 16.18 -3.89
C PHE A 511 9.17 15.33 -3.00
N LEU A 512 8.27 14.56 -3.64
CA LEU A 512 7.37 13.61 -2.99
C LEU A 512 7.76 12.17 -3.34
N THR A 513 7.61 11.25 -2.40
CA THR A 513 7.64 9.81 -2.60
C THR A 513 6.65 9.14 -1.62
N GLY A 514 6.62 7.82 -1.58
CA GLY A 514 5.74 7.08 -0.66
C GLY A 514 4.45 6.61 -1.29
N ALA A 515 3.59 6.01 -0.48
CA ALA A 515 2.33 5.40 -0.89
C ALA A 515 1.38 6.38 -1.59
N GLY A 516 1.44 7.67 -1.23
CA GLY A 516 0.66 8.75 -1.85
C GLY A 516 1.12 9.20 -3.23
N THR A 517 2.17 8.60 -3.81
CA THR A 517 2.67 8.91 -5.15
C THR A 517 2.52 7.71 -6.09
N HIS A 518 2.67 7.95 -7.40
CA HIS A 518 2.63 6.89 -8.41
C HIS A 518 3.62 5.75 -8.08
N PRO A 519 3.32 4.47 -8.32
CA PRO A 519 2.04 3.91 -8.80
C PRO A 519 0.99 3.73 -7.70
N GLY A 520 1.29 4.03 -6.45
CA GLY A 520 0.40 3.88 -5.32
C GLY A 520 1.02 3.17 -4.12
N GLY A 521 0.19 2.82 -3.16
CA GLY A 521 0.54 2.09 -1.96
C GLY A 521 0.91 0.64 -2.22
N SER A 522 0.87 -0.18 -1.17
CA SER A 522 1.38 -1.54 -1.12
C SER A 522 2.92 -1.64 -1.05
N ILE A 523 3.43 -2.85 -0.87
CA ILE A 523 4.87 -3.11 -0.82
C ILE A 523 5.41 -3.32 -2.24
N SER A 524 5.86 -2.24 -2.87
CA SER A 524 6.45 -2.30 -4.21
C SER A 524 7.84 -1.67 -4.32
N GLY A 525 8.13 -0.65 -3.51
CA GLY A 525 9.34 0.16 -3.62
C GLY A 525 9.42 1.04 -4.88
N MET A 526 8.43 0.93 -5.77
CA MET A 526 8.41 1.70 -7.02
C MET A 526 8.31 3.21 -6.82
N PRO A 527 7.49 3.74 -5.87
CA PRO A 527 7.49 5.17 -5.58
C PRO A 527 8.88 5.71 -5.24
N GLY A 528 9.63 5.00 -4.38
CA GLY A 528 10.98 5.39 -4.00
C GLY A 528 11.96 5.38 -5.18
N ARG A 529 11.91 4.32 -5.99
CA ARG A 529 12.74 4.17 -7.20
C ARG A 529 12.45 5.26 -8.24
N ASN A 530 11.19 5.50 -8.52
CA ASN A 530 10.77 6.49 -9.51
C ASN A 530 11.09 7.91 -9.05
N CYS A 531 10.89 8.24 -7.79
CA CYS A 531 11.29 9.52 -7.20
C CYS A 531 12.81 9.74 -7.34
N ALA A 532 13.63 8.75 -6.98
CA ALA A 532 15.09 8.85 -7.15
C ALA A 532 15.48 9.11 -8.61
N LYS A 533 14.84 8.44 -9.57
CA LYS A 533 15.08 8.70 -11.02
C LYS A 533 14.73 10.14 -11.40
N VAL A 534 13.59 10.65 -10.97
CA VAL A 534 13.17 12.04 -11.26
C VAL A 534 14.14 13.03 -10.63
N PHE A 535 14.54 12.79 -9.38
CA PHE A 535 15.55 13.63 -8.71
C PHE A 535 16.85 13.67 -9.50
N LEU A 536 17.43 12.52 -9.83
CA LEU A 536 18.69 12.42 -10.59
C LEU A 536 18.61 13.11 -11.95
N GLN A 537 17.51 12.91 -12.69
CA GLN A 537 17.27 13.59 -13.96
C GLN A 537 17.18 15.11 -13.80
N SER A 538 16.55 15.60 -12.71
CA SER A 538 16.42 17.03 -12.46
C SER A 538 17.74 17.73 -12.14
N LYS A 539 18.75 16.98 -11.70
CA LYS A 539 20.08 17.50 -11.36
C LYS A 539 21.12 17.34 -12.49
N HIS A 540 20.72 16.73 -13.63
CA HIS A 540 21.59 16.62 -14.78
C HIS A 540 21.83 17.99 -15.43
N PRO A 541 23.07 18.37 -15.81
CA PRO A 541 23.39 19.69 -16.37
C PRO A 541 22.49 20.12 -17.54
N LEU A 542 22.19 19.20 -18.47
CA LEU A 542 21.28 19.47 -19.59
C LEU A 542 19.83 19.75 -19.15
N ALA A 543 19.36 19.08 -18.11
CA ALA A 543 18.02 19.31 -17.58
C ALA A 543 17.91 20.69 -16.93
N GLN A 544 18.95 21.14 -16.25
CA GLN A 544 19.02 22.48 -15.67
C GLN A 544 19.02 23.55 -16.77
N SER A 545 19.82 23.41 -17.80
CA SER A 545 19.84 24.33 -18.95
C SER A 545 18.50 24.44 -19.67
N LEU A 546 17.78 23.31 -19.87
CA LEU A 546 16.44 23.31 -20.45
C LEU A 546 15.40 23.96 -19.55
N LYS A 547 15.53 23.82 -18.20
CA LYS A 547 14.68 24.50 -17.23
C LYS A 547 14.86 26.02 -17.33
N ASP A 548 16.10 26.48 -17.31
CA ASP A 548 16.46 27.90 -17.39
C ASP A 548 15.92 28.53 -18.68
N MET A 549 16.03 27.83 -19.82
CA MET A 549 15.49 28.27 -21.11
C MET A 549 13.94 28.32 -21.09
N ARG A 550 13.27 27.34 -20.50
CA ARG A 550 11.80 27.31 -20.37
C ARG A 550 11.30 28.45 -19.48
N ASP A 551 11.97 28.70 -18.37
CA ASP A 551 11.57 29.74 -17.41
C ASP A 551 11.81 31.14 -18.01
N SER A 552 12.84 31.31 -18.83
CA SER A 552 13.06 32.52 -19.65
C SER A 552 11.95 32.72 -20.70
N LEU A 553 11.54 31.66 -21.41
CA LEU A 553 10.43 31.70 -22.37
C LEU A 553 9.09 32.04 -21.71
N LYS A 554 8.80 31.46 -20.53
CA LYS A 554 7.59 31.77 -19.78
C LYS A 554 7.54 33.24 -19.36
N SER A 555 8.67 33.78 -18.84
CA SER A 555 8.74 35.19 -18.47
C SER A 555 8.52 36.13 -19.66
N THR A 556 9.06 35.77 -20.83
CA THR A 556 8.89 36.53 -22.07
C THR A 556 7.44 36.51 -22.57
N LEU A 557 6.80 35.30 -22.56
CA LEU A 557 5.40 35.15 -22.95
C LEU A 557 4.45 35.87 -21.97
N TRP A 558 4.73 35.81 -20.66
CA TRP A 558 3.95 36.54 -19.66
C TRP A 558 4.06 38.05 -19.78
N GLY A 559 5.24 38.55 -20.19
CA GLY A 559 5.44 39.96 -20.54
C GLY A 559 4.65 40.41 -21.76
N LEU A 560 4.46 39.52 -22.76
CA LEU A 560 3.69 39.79 -23.98
C LEU A 560 2.17 39.75 -23.75
N VAL A 561 1.69 39.02 -22.78
CA VAL A 561 0.25 38.91 -22.43
C VAL A 561 -0.21 40.09 -21.53
N LYS A 562 0.71 40.78 -20.85
CA LYS A 562 0.43 41.94 -19.97
C LYS A 562 0.49 43.29 -20.71
N ASN A 563 0.96 43.34 -21.94
CA ASN A 563 0.93 44.46 -22.83
C ASN A 563 -0.16 44.26 -23.89
#